data_cd90c65b0879cd5b545451b7e5721ad7
#
_entry.id   cd90c65b0879cd5b545451b7e5721ad7
#
_cell.length_a   1.000
_cell.length_b   1.000
_cell.length_c   1.000
_cell.angle_alpha   90.00
_cell.angle_beta   90.00
_cell.angle_gamma   90.00
#
_symmetry.space_group_name_H-M   'P 1'
#
loop_
_entity.id
_entity.type
_entity.pdbx_description
1 polymer ?
#
loop_
_entity_poly.entity_id
_entity_poly.type
_entity_poly.pdbx_seq_one_letter_code
_entity_poly.pdbx_strand_id
1 'polypeptide(L)'
;TAKIIIELIRDNKRIGISSNSHEAIKTLLYKIEEESDFEFEGIKISNKEEQELKGKIIKDTDGKNIDFDNTKLIAGTTFFFSKHSEKDEKGKINEILQKKPLDYLFIDEAGQVSLADTIAIATTCKNLILIGDQMQLAQPMQGVHNGCADKSSLEFVLEENDTIPKEQGIFLSKTRRLNKKLCKYISDSFYDSRLTPHEITNSREVNLGLKNIGNEGIFYLPTDHIGCFQKSDEESEIIEKIYSKIMKTKCKDEKSDGSLSVKDIVVISPFNVQRNLLYQNLSKKYSKEVRAATIDKIQGQEGKVVLISMTCSDAENLPRNKKFFFSKNRLNVAISRAQSVSVILFNPNLLLSSCREIEEMKLMNNFCKLLDFKIDNN
;
A
#
# COMPACT_ATOMS: atom_id res chain seq x y z
N THR A 1 12.58 9.85 2.52
CA THR A 1 12.05 10.98 1.72
C THR A 1 12.13 12.28 2.50
N ALA A 2 11.52 12.42 3.69
CA ALA A 2 11.49 13.68 4.45
C ALA A 2 12.89 14.31 4.63
N LYS A 3 13.89 13.56 5.08
CA LYS A 3 15.26 14.07 5.26
C LYS A 3 15.89 14.64 3.99
N ILE A 4 15.67 13.97 2.84
CA ILE A 4 16.19 14.46 1.55
C ILE A 4 15.51 15.79 1.19
N ILE A 5 14.21 15.91 1.39
CA ILE A 5 13.47 17.15 1.13
C ILE A 5 13.98 18.28 2.03
N ILE A 6 14.19 18.02 3.32
CA ILE A 6 14.71 19.00 4.29
C ILE A 6 16.11 19.51 3.85
N GLU A 7 17.03 18.62 3.48
CA GLU A 7 18.36 19.01 3.00
C GLU A 7 18.28 19.85 1.70
N LEU A 8 17.41 19.46 0.76
CA LEU A 8 17.23 20.25 -0.46
C LEU A 8 16.66 21.66 -0.17
N ILE A 9 15.73 21.79 0.80
CA ILE A 9 15.22 23.10 1.23
C ILE A 9 16.32 23.91 1.90
N ARG A 10 17.17 23.27 2.73
CA ARG A 10 18.35 23.91 3.34
C ARG A 10 19.31 24.44 2.29
N ASP A 11 19.47 23.71 1.18
CA ASP A 11 20.24 24.14 0.00
C ASP A 11 19.47 25.14 -0.88
N ASN A 12 18.44 25.79 -0.33
CA ASN A 12 17.64 26.82 -0.99
C ASN A 12 16.92 26.34 -2.26
N LYS A 13 16.60 25.05 -2.40
CA LYS A 13 15.83 24.49 -3.51
C LYS A 13 14.33 24.66 -3.27
N ARG A 14 13.58 24.81 -4.35
CA ARG A 14 12.11 24.84 -4.35
C ARG A 14 11.58 23.44 -4.64
N ILE A 15 10.78 22.93 -3.73
CA ILE A 15 10.34 21.55 -3.72
C ILE A 15 8.83 21.44 -3.95
N GLY A 16 8.43 20.54 -4.84
CA GLY A 16 7.05 20.08 -4.98
C GLY A 16 6.86 18.70 -4.37
N ILE A 17 5.69 18.45 -3.79
CA ILE A 17 5.23 17.13 -3.38
C ILE A 17 3.87 16.86 -3.99
N SER A 18 3.74 15.74 -4.69
CA SER A 18 2.48 15.30 -5.30
C SER A 18 2.18 13.84 -4.98
N SER A 19 0.90 13.52 -4.89
CA SER A 19 0.35 12.16 -4.80
C SER A 19 -1.12 12.19 -5.20
N ASN A 20 -1.68 11.03 -5.51
CA ASN A 20 -3.13 10.88 -5.71
C ASN A 20 -3.93 10.90 -4.39
N SER A 21 -3.26 10.79 -3.25
CA SER A 21 -3.88 10.72 -1.90
C SER A 21 -3.49 11.91 -1.04
N HIS A 22 -4.50 12.65 -0.56
CA HIS A 22 -4.28 13.70 0.46
C HIS A 22 -3.68 13.17 1.76
N GLU A 23 -3.99 11.92 2.14
CA GLU A 23 -3.43 11.27 3.33
C GLU A 23 -1.94 10.95 3.18
N ALA A 24 -1.50 10.49 1.99
CA ALA A 24 -0.08 10.27 1.73
C ALA A 24 0.70 11.59 1.82
N ILE A 25 0.18 12.64 1.20
CA ILE A 25 0.77 13.99 1.27
C ILE A 25 0.86 14.45 2.74
N LYS A 26 -0.23 14.39 3.51
CA LYS A 26 -0.24 14.78 4.92
C LYS A 26 0.79 14.04 5.76
N THR A 27 0.86 12.72 5.59
CA THR A 27 1.81 11.88 6.33
C THR A 27 3.26 12.31 6.07
N LEU A 28 3.60 12.58 4.81
CA LEU A 28 4.93 13.06 4.44
C LEU A 28 5.21 14.47 4.99
N LEU A 29 4.24 15.38 4.92
CA LEU A 29 4.38 16.74 5.43
C LEU A 29 4.56 16.76 6.96
N TYR A 30 3.78 16.00 7.71
CA TYR A 30 3.99 15.87 9.17
C TYR A 30 5.38 15.33 9.50
N LYS A 31 5.89 14.37 8.69
CA LYS A 31 7.23 13.84 8.90
C LYS A 31 8.32 14.86 8.60
N ILE A 32 8.12 15.72 7.61
CA ILE A 32 9.01 16.83 7.30
C ILE A 32 9.03 17.83 8.47
N GLU A 33 7.86 18.20 9.01
CA GLU A 33 7.79 19.10 10.16
C GLU A 33 8.42 18.53 11.44
N GLU A 34 8.22 17.22 11.69
CA GLU A 34 8.79 16.54 12.85
C GLU A 34 10.33 16.47 12.79
N GLU A 35 10.89 16.30 11.60
CA GLU A 35 12.33 16.12 11.41
C GLU A 35 13.08 17.43 11.08
N SER A 36 12.38 18.51 10.76
CA SER A 36 13.01 19.80 10.46
C SER A 36 13.49 20.50 11.72
N ASP A 37 14.74 20.94 11.69
CA ASP A 37 15.42 21.71 12.75
C ASP A 37 15.50 23.22 12.43
N PHE A 38 14.86 23.65 11.33
CA PHE A 38 14.77 25.07 10.91
C PHE A 38 13.39 25.38 10.33
N GLU A 39 13.07 26.68 10.30
CA GLU A 39 11.82 27.17 9.73
C GLU A 39 11.96 27.49 8.23
N PHE A 40 10.93 27.19 7.46
CA PHE A 40 10.78 27.56 6.06
C PHE A 40 9.31 27.77 5.73
N GLU A 41 9.03 28.45 4.65
CA GLU A 41 7.65 28.60 4.20
C GLU A 41 7.22 27.41 3.33
N GLY A 42 6.21 26.68 3.80
CA GLY A 42 5.62 25.54 3.10
C GLY A 42 4.09 25.65 3.06
N ILE A 43 3.50 25.17 1.96
CA ILE A 43 2.06 25.15 1.77
C ILE A 43 1.59 23.79 1.26
N LYS A 44 0.43 23.35 1.75
CA LYS A 44 -0.36 22.27 1.15
C LYS A 44 -1.60 22.88 0.53
N ILE A 45 -1.91 22.50 -0.71
CA ILE A 45 -3.07 23.00 -1.41
C ILE A 45 -4.17 21.94 -1.40
N SER A 46 -5.34 22.35 -0.86
CA SER A 46 -6.53 21.51 -0.75
C SER A 46 -7.81 22.34 -0.87
N ASN A 47 -8.94 21.69 -1.11
CA ASN A 47 -10.22 22.35 -1.04
C ASN A 47 -10.53 22.73 0.41
N LYS A 48 -11.37 23.75 0.64
CA LYS A 48 -11.71 24.23 1.99
C LYS A 48 -12.23 23.15 2.93
N GLU A 49 -12.98 22.18 2.41
CA GLU A 49 -13.52 21.05 3.17
C GLU A 49 -12.47 20.00 3.55
N GLU A 50 -11.31 20.03 2.90
CA GLU A 50 -10.20 19.07 3.08
C GLU A 50 -9.01 19.69 3.82
N GLN A 51 -9.16 20.90 4.37
CA GLN A 51 -8.12 21.60 5.13
C GLN A 51 -8.04 21.05 6.54
N GLU A 52 -7.19 20.05 6.73
CA GLU A 52 -7.01 19.35 8.01
C GLU A 52 -5.58 19.38 8.55
N LEU A 53 -4.63 19.97 7.79
CA LEU A 53 -3.23 20.03 8.23
C LEU A 53 -3.08 21.07 9.34
N LYS A 54 -2.65 20.62 10.52
CA LYS A 54 -2.37 21.46 11.68
C LYS A 54 -0.87 21.59 11.91
N GLY A 55 -0.16 21.98 10.86
CA GLY A 55 1.29 22.15 10.89
C GLY A 55 1.69 23.52 11.49
N LYS A 56 2.94 23.60 11.97
CA LYS A 56 3.55 24.85 12.44
C LYS A 56 4.29 25.58 11.31
N ILE A 57 4.96 24.82 10.45
CA ILE A 57 5.79 25.30 9.34
C ILE A 57 5.00 25.30 8.03
N ILE A 58 4.21 24.24 7.81
CA ILE A 58 3.48 24.03 6.57
C ILE A 58 1.99 24.33 6.79
N LYS A 59 1.46 25.23 5.98
CA LYS A 59 0.06 25.71 6.10
C LYS A 59 -0.83 25.12 5.01
N ASP A 60 -2.04 24.74 5.39
CA ASP A 60 -3.08 24.33 4.44
C ASP A 60 -3.77 25.58 3.84
N THR A 61 -3.91 25.62 2.53
CA THR A 61 -4.49 26.76 1.80
C THR A 61 -5.36 26.31 0.65
N ASP A 62 -6.30 27.17 0.24
CA ASP A 62 -7.10 26.96 -0.97
C ASP A 62 -6.38 27.39 -2.28
N GLY A 63 -5.13 27.81 -2.16
CA GLY A 63 -4.30 28.18 -3.31
C GLY A 63 -4.41 29.64 -3.73
N LYS A 64 -5.10 30.49 -2.95
CA LYS A 64 -5.17 31.94 -3.19
C LYS A 64 -4.06 32.67 -2.49
N ASN A 65 -3.55 33.72 -3.11
CA ASN A 65 -2.52 34.61 -2.54
C ASN A 65 -1.24 33.91 -2.06
N ILE A 66 -0.73 32.96 -2.86
CA ILE A 66 0.53 32.29 -2.57
C ILE A 66 1.71 33.18 -2.95
N ASP A 67 2.64 33.39 -2.02
CA ASP A 67 3.93 34.01 -2.30
C ASP A 67 4.90 32.95 -2.87
N PHE A 68 4.89 32.78 -4.19
CA PHE A 68 5.71 31.82 -4.88
C PHE A 68 7.22 32.11 -4.81
N ASP A 69 7.63 33.32 -4.49
CA ASP A 69 9.03 33.67 -4.42
C ASP A 69 9.65 33.24 -3.10
N ASN A 70 8.91 33.29 -2.00
CA ASN A 70 9.36 32.88 -0.67
C ASN A 70 8.97 31.43 -0.31
N THR A 71 7.93 30.87 -0.92
CA THR A 71 7.49 29.49 -0.62
C THR A 71 8.50 28.47 -1.12
N LYS A 72 9.09 27.67 -0.21
CA LYS A 72 10.08 26.63 -0.49
C LYS A 72 9.48 25.27 -0.78
N LEU A 73 8.32 24.98 -0.19
CA LEU A 73 7.62 23.72 -0.35
C LEU A 73 6.17 23.95 -0.81
N ILE A 74 5.78 23.30 -1.90
CA ILE A 74 4.40 23.30 -2.42
C ILE A 74 3.92 21.86 -2.52
N ALA A 75 2.85 21.51 -1.81
CA ALA A 75 2.28 20.17 -1.84
C ALA A 75 0.83 20.20 -2.34
N GLY A 76 0.48 19.23 -3.17
CA GLY A 76 -0.86 19.11 -3.73
C GLY A 76 -1.06 17.82 -4.51
N THR A 77 -2.30 17.48 -4.86
CA THR A 77 -2.58 16.31 -5.70
C THR A 77 -2.07 16.50 -7.12
N THR A 78 -1.97 15.40 -7.87
CA THR A 78 -1.64 15.44 -9.31
C THR A 78 -2.58 16.35 -10.08
N PHE A 79 -3.87 16.32 -9.74
CA PHE A 79 -4.87 17.21 -10.32
C PHE A 79 -4.55 18.69 -10.11
N PHE A 80 -4.01 19.06 -8.95
CA PHE A 80 -3.61 20.44 -8.68
C PHE A 80 -2.46 20.89 -9.59
N PHE A 81 -1.41 20.09 -9.75
CA PHE A 81 -0.25 20.44 -10.58
C PHE A 81 -0.55 20.36 -12.09
N SER A 82 -1.54 19.56 -12.52
CA SER A 82 -1.93 19.44 -13.93
C SER A 82 -2.98 20.41 -14.40
N LYS A 83 -3.67 21.10 -13.47
CA LYS A 83 -4.82 21.93 -13.81
C LYS A 83 -4.42 23.21 -14.56
N HIS A 84 -4.86 23.31 -15.82
CA HIS A 84 -4.86 24.52 -16.61
C HIS A 84 -6.27 25.13 -16.61
N SER A 85 -6.44 26.36 -16.13
CA SER A 85 -7.71 27.07 -16.25
C SER A 85 -7.47 28.57 -16.30
N GLU A 86 -7.83 29.21 -17.40
CA GLU A 86 -7.80 30.65 -17.54
C GLU A 86 -8.79 31.37 -16.60
N LYS A 87 -9.81 30.66 -16.11
CA LYS A 87 -10.90 31.21 -15.30
C LYS A 87 -10.75 31.03 -13.80
N ASP A 88 -9.82 30.22 -13.35
CA ASP A 88 -9.66 29.86 -11.94
C ASP A 88 -8.29 30.33 -11.44
N GLU A 89 -8.22 31.04 -10.31
CA GLU A 89 -6.96 31.45 -9.69
C GLU A 89 -6.00 30.28 -9.41
N LYS A 90 -6.55 29.06 -9.22
CA LYS A 90 -5.76 27.83 -9.11
C LYS A 90 -5.08 27.42 -10.44
N GLY A 91 -5.63 27.78 -11.59
CA GLY A 91 -5.00 27.56 -12.90
C GLY A 91 -3.80 28.46 -13.14
N LYS A 92 -3.77 29.64 -12.52
CA LYS A 92 -2.61 30.56 -12.58
C LYS A 92 -1.36 29.99 -11.91
N ILE A 93 -1.52 29.13 -10.91
CA ILE A 93 -0.40 28.53 -10.19
C ILE A 93 0.43 27.65 -11.14
N ASN A 94 -0.23 26.84 -11.98
CA ASN A 94 0.48 26.02 -12.95
C ASN A 94 1.25 26.86 -13.96
N GLU A 95 0.65 27.95 -14.48
CA GLU A 95 1.36 28.88 -15.37
C GLU A 95 2.58 29.55 -14.70
N ILE A 96 2.46 29.89 -13.40
CA ILE A 96 3.58 30.43 -12.63
C ILE A 96 4.67 29.39 -12.48
N LEU A 97 4.31 28.14 -12.14
CA LEU A 97 5.26 27.04 -12.01
C LEU A 97 5.90 26.64 -13.35
N GLN A 98 5.21 26.81 -14.48
CA GLN A 98 5.82 26.60 -15.79
C GLN A 98 6.84 27.69 -16.13
N LYS A 99 6.61 28.95 -15.72
CA LYS A 99 7.54 30.07 -15.92
C LYS A 99 8.71 30.04 -14.92
N LYS A 100 8.43 29.62 -13.67
CA LYS A 100 9.41 29.47 -12.59
C LYS A 100 9.33 28.06 -12.02
N PRO A 101 9.86 27.04 -12.71
CA PRO A 101 9.69 25.66 -12.31
C PRO A 101 10.32 25.35 -10.95
N LEU A 102 9.73 24.41 -10.24
CA LEU A 102 10.29 23.80 -9.03
C LEU A 102 11.64 23.15 -9.38
N ASP A 103 12.58 23.16 -8.46
CA ASP A 103 13.85 22.47 -8.67
C ASP A 103 13.65 20.96 -8.67
N TYR A 104 12.78 20.45 -7.77
CA TYR A 104 12.41 19.03 -7.67
C TYR A 104 10.93 18.87 -7.41
N LEU A 105 10.28 17.92 -8.08
CA LEU A 105 8.94 17.46 -7.78
C LEU A 105 9.00 16.00 -7.35
N PHE A 106 8.63 15.72 -6.11
CA PHE A 106 8.51 14.38 -5.56
C PHE A 106 7.10 13.86 -5.78
N ILE A 107 6.94 12.73 -6.47
CA ILE A 107 5.67 12.02 -6.60
C ILE A 107 5.71 10.83 -5.63
N ASP A 108 4.93 10.91 -4.57
CA ASP A 108 4.76 9.82 -3.61
C ASP A 108 3.64 8.88 -4.06
N GLU A 109 3.78 7.58 -3.76
CA GLU A 109 2.92 6.51 -4.28
C GLU A 109 2.86 6.49 -5.83
N ALA A 110 4.02 6.67 -6.48
CA ALA A 110 4.13 6.81 -7.92
C ALA A 110 3.68 5.57 -8.72
N GLY A 111 3.61 4.39 -8.08
CA GLY A 111 2.97 3.19 -8.63
C GLY A 111 1.46 3.32 -8.84
N GLN A 112 0.83 4.35 -8.23
CA GLN A 112 -0.59 4.67 -8.38
C GLN A 112 -0.84 5.95 -9.19
N VAL A 113 0.19 6.59 -9.71
CA VAL A 113 0.06 7.79 -10.56
C VAL A 113 0.22 7.39 -12.01
N SER A 114 -0.75 7.71 -12.85
CA SER A 114 -0.72 7.38 -14.27
C SER A 114 0.45 8.08 -14.98
N LEU A 115 0.95 7.46 -16.05
CA LEU A 115 1.95 8.09 -16.90
C LEU A 115 1.45 9.43 -17.47
N ALA A 116 0.17 9.51 -17.84
CA ALA A 116 -0.44 10.73 -18.36
C ALA A 116 -0.43 11.86 -17.33
N ASP A 117 -0.83 11.59 -16.08
CA ASP A 117 -0.77 12.58 -14.99
C ASP A 117 0.67 13.00 -14.71
N THR A 118 1.60 12.04 -14.72
CA THR A 118 3.03 12.32 -14.50
C THR A 118 3.59 13.26 -15.56
N ILE A 119 3.29 13.03 -16.84
CA ILE A 119 3.71 13.90 -17.95
C ILE A 119 3.09 15.31 -17.78
N ALA A 120 1.82 15.38 -17.42
CA ALA A 120 1.14 16.65 -17.24
C ALA A 120 1.78 17.53 -16.15
N ILE A 121 2.16 16.92 -15.01
CA ILE A 121 2.76 17.63 -13.88
C ILE A 121 4.27 17.84 -14.03
N ALA A 122 4.96 17.04 -14.84
CA ALA A 122 6.40 17.18 -15.07
C ALA A 122 6.79 18.53 -15.66
N THR A 123 5.87 19.20 -16.35
CA THR A 123 6.08 20.55 -16.89
C THR A 123 6.30 21.62 -15.82
N THR A 124 5.98 21.33 -14.55
CA THR A 124 6.10 22.26 -13.41
C THR A 124 7.43 22.18 -12.68
N CYS A 125 8.33 21.31 -13.08
CA CYS A 125 9.60 21.09 -12.39
C CYS A 125 10.77 20.87 -13.35
N LYS A 126 12.00 21.04 -12.83
CA LYS A 126 13.25 20.72 -13.55
C LYS A 126 13.64 19.26 -13.41
N ASN A 127 13.38 18.68 -12.23
CA ASN A 127 13.74 17.31 -11.88
C ASN A 127 12.54 16.63 -11.25
N LEU A 128 12.25 15.40 -11.71
CA LEU A 128 11.18 14.57 -11.21
C LEU A 128 11.75 13.40 -10.39
N ILE A 129 11.21 13.18 -9.20
CA ILE A 129 11.61 12.08 -8.33
C ILE A 129 10.36 11.22 -8.06
N LEU A 130 10.38 9.98 -8.55
CA LEU A 130 9.32 9.02 -8.36
C LEU A 130 9.62 8.16 -7.12
N ILE A 131 8.68 8.12 -6.18
CA ILE A 131 8.76 7.31 -4.96
C ILE A 131 7.54 6.41 -4.91
N GLY A 132 7.75 5.12 -4.73
CA GLY A 132 6.63 4.18 -4.69
C GLY A 132 7.10 2.75 -4.81
N ASP A 133 6.14 1.87 -5.03
CA ASP A 133 6.33 0.45 -5.12
C ASP A 133 5.39 -0.13 -6.20
N GLN A 134 5.97 -0.56 -7.31
CA GLN A 134 5.24 -1.14 -8.44
C GLN A 134 4.66 -2.54 -8.12
N MET A 135 5.15 -3.20 -7.06
CA MET A 135 4.61 -4.47 -6.58
C MET A 135 3.41 -4.29 -5.63
N GLN A 136 2.97 -3.05 -5.39
CA GLN A 136 1.70 -2.76 -4.73
C GLN A 136 0.59 -2.51 -5.77
N LEU A 137 -0.59 -2.07 -5.31
CA LEU A 137 -1.72 -1.86 -6.21
C LEU A 137 -1.44 -0.73 -7.18
N ALA A 138 -1.68 -1.00 -8.45
CA ALA A 138 -1.73 0.03 -9.48
C ALA A 138 -2.98 0.90 -9.35
N GLN A 139 -2.98 2.05 -10.01
CA GLN A 139 -4.16 2.90 -10.10
C GLN A 139 -5.32 2.14 -10.76
N PRO A 140 -6.54 2.16 -10.20
CA PRO A 140 -7.70 1.57 -10.85
C PRO A 140 -8.00 2.31 -12.16
N MET A 141 -7.91 1.61 -13.28
CA MET A 141 -8.28 2.13 -14.60
C MET A 141 -9.71 1.71 -14.95
N GLN A 142 -10.52 2.65 -15.44
CA GLN A 142 -11.92 2.39 -15.82
C GLN A 142 -12.09 1.98 -17.28
N GLY A 143 -11.07 2.16 -18.11
CA GLY A 143 -11.11 1.85 -19.53
C GLY A 143 -9.84 1.16 -20.01
N VAL A 144 -9.89 0.69 -21.26
CA VAL A 144 -8.71 0.18 -21.95
C VAL A 144 -8.10 1.32 -22.76
N HIS A 145 -6.82 1.56 -22.57
CA HIS A 145 -6.08 2.59 -23.27
C HIS A 145 -5.04 1.97 -24.21
N ASN A 146 -4.78 2.65 -25.34
CA ASN A 146 -3.78 2.19 -26.28
C ASN A 146 -2.36 2.58 -25.82
N GLY A 147 -1.40 1.74 -26.16
CA GLY A 147 0.02 1.96 -25.85
C GLY A 147 0.32 1.85 -24.36
N CYS A 148 1.05 2.83 -23.80
CA CYS A 148 1.48 2.86 -22.41
C CYS A 148 0.63 3.79 -21.51
N ALA A 149 -0.50 4.29 -21.99
CA ALA A 149 -1.31 5.28 -21.27
C ALA A 149 -2.01 4.69 -20.04
N ASP A 150 -2.15 3.37 -19.98
CA ASP A 150 -2.70 2.62 -18.84
C ASP A 150 -1.65 2.27 -17.76
N LYS A 151 -0.36 2.45 -18.07
CA LYS A 151 0.71 2.20 -17.11
C LYS A 151 0.81 3.30 -16.06
N SER A 152 1.24 2.92 -14.86
CA SER A 152 1.73 3.87 -13.88
C SER A 152 3.09 4.43 -14.30
N SER A 153 3.49 5.55 -13.69
CA SER A 153 4.82 6.13 -13.94
C SER A 153 5.95 5.18 -13.58
N LEU A 154 5.82 4.39 -12.51
CA LEU A 154 6.83 3.40 -12.13
C LEU A 154 6.84 2.21 -13.08
N GLU A 155 5.69 1.66 -13.47
CA GLU A 155 5.63 0.57 -14.46
C GLU A 155 6.24 0.98 -15.81
N PHE A 156 6.06 2.24 -16.20
CA PHE A 156 6.67 2.75 -17.43
C PHE A 156 8.20 2.82 -17.35
N VAL A 157 8.74 3.32 -16.23
CA VAL A 157 10.20 3.48 -16.03
C VAL A 157 10.89 2.14 -15.79
N LEU A 158 10.23 1.21 -15.08
CA LEU A 158 10.81 -0.07 -14.70
C LEU A 158 10.63 -1.16 -15.78
N GLU A 159 9.75 -0.94 -16.75
CA GLU A 159 9.45 -1.88 -17.84
C GLU A 159 9.11 -3.29 -17.32
N GLU A 160 9.95 -4.29 -17.59
CA GLU A 160 9.78 -5.69 -17.18
C GLU A 160 10.43 -6.02 -15.82
N ASN A 161 11.09 -5.05 -15.19
CA ASN A 161 11.83 -5.30 -13.95
C ASN A 161 10.92 -5.28 -12.71
N ASP A 162 10.99 -6.32 -11.88
CA ASP A 162 10.30 -6.38 -10.59
C ASP A 162 10.90 -5.38 -9.58
N THR A 163 12.19 -5.06 -9.70
CA THR A 163 12.88 -4.07 -8.85
C THR A 163 13.73 -3.10 -9.68
N ILE A 164 13.92 -1.89 -9.16
CA ILE A 164 14.66 -0.84 -9.88
C ILE A 164 16.13 -1.24 -10.13
N PRO A 165 16.63 -1.16 -11.39
CA PRO A 165 18.04 -1.30 -11.70
C PRO A 165 18.88 -0.20 -11.04
N LYS A 166 20.16 -0.49 -10.72
CA LYS A 166 21.06 0.44 -10.02
C LYS A 166 21.28 1.74 -10.78
N GLU A 167 21.23 1.67 -12.10
CA GLU A 167 21.46 2.80 -13.01
C GLU A 167 20.28 3.77 -13.06
N GLN A 168 19.09 3.30 -12.70
CA GLN A 168 17.84 4.07 -12.79
C GLN A 168 17.39 4.65 -11.44
N GLY A 169 17.90 4.12 -10.32
CA GLY A 169 17.51 4.63 -9.02
C GLY A 169 17.97 3.81 -7.81
N ILE A 170 17.33 4.06 -6.68
CA ILE A 170 17.70 3.47 -5.39
C ILE A 170 16.59 2.54 -4.93
N PHE A 171 16.93 1.27 -4.73
CA PHE A 171 16.06 0.31 -4.08
C PHE A 171 16.20 0.41 -2.55
N LEU A 172 15.10 0.68 -1.85
CA LEU A 172 15.07 0.72 -0.39
C LEU A 172 15.01 -0.71 0.17
N SER A 173 16.18 -1.31 0.37
CA SER A 173 16.34 -2.73 0.67
C SER A 173 15.93 -3.15 2.09
N LYS A 174 15.64 -2.23 3.02
CA LYS A 174 15.30 -2.58 4.41
C LYS A 174 13.85 -2.26 4.75
N THR A 175 13.07 -3.29 5.07
CA THR A 175 11.72 -3.12 5.62
C THR A 175 11.75 -2.97 7.14
N ARG A 176 10.99 -1.99 7.64
CA ARG A 176 10.76 -1.78 9.08
C ARG A 176 9.41 -2.34 9.56
N ARG A 177 8.67 -3.00 8.67
CA ARG A 177 7.36 -3.59 8.97
C ARG A 177 7.46 -5.09 9.19
N LEU A 178 8.01 -5.82 8.23
CA LEU A 178 7.97 -7.27 8.16
C LEU A 178 9.02 -7.91 9.07
N ASN A 179 8.63 -8.92 9.84
CA ASN A 179 9.59 -9.77 10.52
C ASN A 179 10.37 -10.65 9.52
N LYS A 180 11.36 -11.40 10.01
CA LYS A 180 12.30 -12.15 9.17
C LYS A 180 11.60 -13.14 8.22
N LYS A 181 10.64 -13.93 8.71
CA LYS A 181 9.99 -14.97 7.90
C LYS A 181 9.03 -14.39 6.87
N LEU A 182 8.22 -13.39 7.24
CA LEU A 182 7.40 -12.65 6.29
C LEU A 182 8.24 -11.95 5.23
N CYS A 183 9.32 -11.28 5.65
CA CYS A 183 10.22 -10.59 4.75
C CYS A 183 10.85 -11.54 3.75
N LYS A 184 11.28 -12.73 4.16
CA LYS A 184 11.86 -13.73 3.26
C LYS A 184 10.91 -14.08 2.12
N TYR A 185 9.66 -14.48 2.43
CA TYR A 185 8.67 -14.81 1.41
C TYR A 185 8.39 -13.62 0.47
N ILE A 186 8.15 -12.43 1.02
CA ILE A 186 7.85 -11.21 0.26
C ILE A 186 9.03 -10.84 -0.64
N SER A 187 10.25 -10.91 -0.12
CA SER A 187 11.48 -10.61 -0.86
C SER A 187 11.66 -11.54 -2.06
N ASP A 188 11.57 -12.86 -1.81
CA ASP A 188 11.81 -13.89 -2.83
C ASP A 188 10.70 -13.95 -3.88
N SER A 189 9.46 -13.57 -3.51
CA SER A 189 8.31 -13.65 -4.41
C SER A 189 8.07 -12.37 -5.24
N PHE A 190 8.49 -11.19 -4.74
CA PHE A 190 8.09 -9.90 -5.30
C PHE A 190 9.25 -8.92 -5.53
N TYR A 191 10.41 -9.11 -4.89
CA TYR A 191 11.49 -8.11 -4.90
C TYR A 191 12.87 -8.71 -5.19
N ASP A 192 12.98 -9.72 -6.03
CA ASP A 192 14.24 -10.34 -6.50
C ASP A 192 15.20 -10.71 -5.37
N SER A 193 14.66 -11.11 -4.20
CA SER A 193 15.41 -11.41 -2.98
C SER A 193 16.24 -10.22 -2.44
N ARG A 194 15.93 -8.99 -2.86
CA ARG A 194 16.66 -7.76 -2.47
C ARG A 194 16.17 -7.13 -1.17
N LEU A 195 14.94 -7.44 -0.73
CA LEU A 195 14.36 -6.88 0.49
C LEU A 195 14.85 -7.65 1.73
N THR A 196 15.30 -6.94 2.74
CA THR A 196 15.77 -7.51 4.02
C THR A 196 15.06 -6.88 5.21
N PRO A 197 14.86 -7.61 6.33
CA PRO A 197 14.25 -7.05 7.51
C PRO A 197 15.23 -6.11 8.23
N HIS A 198 14.74 -5.03 8.82
CA HIS A 198 15.50 -4.22 9.75
C HIS A 198 15.57 -4.92 11.11
N GLU A 199 16.66 -4.79 11.84
CA GLU A 199 16.91 -5.48 13.12
C GLU A 199 15.78 -5.28 14.15
N ILE A 200 15.15 -4.10 14.17
CA ILE A 200 14.04 -3.81 15.08
C ILE A 200 12.83 -4.73 14.89
N THR A 201 12.71 -5.41 13.73
CA THR A 201 11.60 -6.31 13.44
C THR A 201 11.85 -7.76 13.89
N ASN A 202 13.07 -8.09 14.32
CA ASN A 202 13.46 -9.45 14.68
C ASN A 202 12.75 -9.99 15.95
N SER A 203 12.27 -9.08 16.80
CA SER A 203 11.56 -9.47 18.04
C SER A 203 10.04 -9.59 17.86
N ARG A 204 9.53 -9.36 16.65
CA ARG A 204 8.08 -9.35 16.40
C ARG A 204 7.52 -10.75 16.25
N GLU A 205 6.93 -11.24 17.33
CA GLU A 205 6.28 -12.55 17.41
C GLU A 205 4.88 -12.42 17.99
N VAL A 206 3.97 -13.27 17.51
CA VAL A 206 2.60 -13.39 18.05
C VAL A 206 2.28 -14.86 18.23
N ASN A 207 2.20 -15.32 19.45
CA ASN A 207 1.77 -16.68 19.74
C ASN A 207 0.25 -16.80 19.55
N LEU A 208 -0.20 -17.37 18.45
CA LEU A 208 -1.64 -17.55 18.17
C LEU A 208 -2.26 -18.71 18.97
N GLY A 209 -1.47 -19.55 19.65
CA GLY A 209 -1.97 -20.71 20.38
C GLY A 209 -2.69 -21.72 19.49
N LEU A 210 -2.38 -21.76 18.21
CA LEU A 210 -2.98 -22.65 17.21
C LEU A 210 -2.00 -23.75 16.85
N LYS A 211 -2.45 -25.01 16.87
CA LYS A 211 -1.65 -26.11 16.33
C LYS A 211 -1.36 -25.84 14.84
N ASN A 212 -0.15 -26.05 14.39
CA ASN A 212 0.32 -25.86 13.01
C ASN A 212 0.40 -24.40 12.53
N ILE A 213 0.28 -23.41 13.41
CA ILE A 213 0.56 -22.02 13.12
C ILE A 213 1.62 -21.53 14.09
N GLY A 214 2.77 -21.14 13.57
CA GLY A 214 3.88 -20.61 14.38
C GLY A 214 3.62 -19.15 14.82
N ASN A 215 4.59 -18.62 15.55
CA ASN A 215 4.52 -17.26 16.11
C ASN A 215 4.85 -16.16 15.10
N GLU A 216 5.36 -16.52 13.94
CA GLU A 216 5.78 -15.60 12.87
C GLU A 216 5.70 -16.26 11.49
N GLY A 217 5.43 -15.46 10.46
CA GLY A 217 5.45 -15.92 9.08
C GLY A 217 4.08 -16.00 8.41
N ILE A 218 4.00 -16.80 7.35
CA ILE A 218 2.79 -16.98 6.55
C ILE A 218 2.27 -18.39 6.76
N PHE A 219 0.96 -18.49 6.94
CA PHE A 219 0.29 -19.76 7.14
C PHE A 219 -0.92 -19.87 6.23
N TYR A 220 -1.08 -21.05 5.68
CA TYR A 220 -2.24 -21.41 4.88
C TYR A 220 -3.16 -22.35 5.68
N LEU A 221 -4.44 -22.06 5.67
CA LEU A 221 -5.49 -22.92 6.22
C LEU A 221 -6.42 -23.35 5.09
N PRO A 222 -6.41 -24.64 4.73
CA PRO A 222 -7.33 -25.16 3.72
C PRO A 222 -8.77 -25.10 4.22
N THR A 223 -9.67 -24.76 3.33
CA THR A 223 -11.12 -24.81 3.50
C THR A 223 -11.72 -25.76 2.45
N ASP A 224 -12.85 -26.37 2.75
CA ASP A 224 -13.50 -27.39 1.91
C ASP A 224 -14.94 -27.02 1.50
N HIS A 225 -15.32 -25.75 1.67
CA HIS A 225 -16.62 -25.26 1.27
C HIS A 225 -16.87 -25.40 -0.24
N ILE A 226 -18.15 -25.56 -0.62
CA ILE A 226 -18.61 -25.77 -1.99
C ILE A 226 -19.60 -24.66 -2.37
N GLY A 227 -19.52 -24.18 -3.62
CA GLY A 227 -20.46 -23.20 -4.17
C GLY A 227 -20.33 -21.79 -3.63
N CYS A 228 -19.23 -21.47 -2.95
CA CYS A 228 -18.95 -20.13 -2.48
C CYS A 228 -18.25 -19.30 -3.58
N PHE A 229 -18.69 -18.06 -3.78
CA PHE A 229 -18.14 -17.14 -4.80
C PHE A 229 -17.60 -15.84 -4.18
N GLN A 230 -18.48 -15.00 -3.65
CA GLN A 230 -18.11 -13.71 -3.03
C GLN A 230 -18.30 -13.72 -1.52
N LYS A 231 -18.83 -14.81 -0.98
CA LYS A 231 -19.14 -15.00 0.43
C LYS A 231 -18.93 -16.45 0.82
N SER A 232 -18.34 -16.68 1.98
CA SER A 232 -18.24 -17.98 2.66
C SER A 232 -18.52 -17.78 4.14
N ASP A 233 -19.59 -18.36 4.61
CA ASP A 233 -19.95 -18.38 6.03
C ASP A 233 -18.94 -19.27 6.80
N GLU A 234 -18.47 -20.37 6.19
CA GLU A 234 -17.49 -21.30 6.76
C GLU A 234 -16.15 -20.59 7.02
N GLU A 235 -15.62 -19.82 6.06
CA GLU A 235 -14.39 -19.05 6.30
C GLU A 235 -14.60 -17.98 7.38
N SER A 236 -15.79 -17.35 7.43
CA SER A 236 -16.12 -16.38 8.49
C SER A 236 -16.09 -17.03 9.86
N GLU A 237 -16.68 -18.23 10.03
CA GLU A 237 -16.64 -18.96 11.30
C GLU A 237 -15.23 -19.35 11.72
N ILE A 238 -14.39 -19.79 10.79
CA ILE A 238 -13.00 -20.12 11.05
C ILE A 238 -12.24 -18.86 11.51
N ILE A 239 -12.41 -17.75 10.82
CA ILE A 239 -11.80 -16.46 11.19
C ILE A 239 -12.26 -16.01 12.57
N GLU A 240 -13.54 -16.13 12.91
CA GLU A 240 -14.04 -15.79 14.25
C GLU A 240 -13.41 -16.64 15.35
N LYS A 241 -13.21 -17.94 15.11
CA LYS A 241 -12.53 -18.86 16.04
C LYS A 241 -11.07 -18.47 16.21
N ILE A 242 -10.35 -18.16 15.13
CA ILE A 242 -8.96 -17.69 15.17
C ILE A 242 -8.87 -16.35 15.91
N TYR A 243 -9.71 -15.38 15.52
CA TYR A 243 -9.76 -14.05 16.14
C TYR A 243 -9.99 -14.13 17.64
N SER A 244 -10.92 -15.01 18.07
CA SER A 244 -11.22 -15.26 19.48
C SER A 244 -10.01 -15.81 20.27
N LYS A 245 -9.17 -16.62 19.64
CA LYS A 245 -7.92 -17.12 20.25
C LYS A 245 -6.86 -16.03 20.32
N ILE A 246 -6.67 -15.29 19.22
CA ILE A 246 -5.70 -14.19 19.14
C ILE A 246 -5.96 -13.14 20.23
N MET A 247 -7.20 -12.76 20.46
CA MET A 247 -7.59 -11.79 21.50
C MET A 247 -7.28 -12.23 22.94
N LYS A 248 -6.94 -13.50 23.14
CA LYS A 248 -6.56 -14.07 24.45
C LYS A 248 -5.05 -14.30 24.57
N THR A 249 -4.28 -14.04 23.51
CA THR A 249 -2.85 -14.30 23.48
C THR A 249 -2.02 -13.06 23.71
N LYS A 250 -0.74 -13.27 24.02
CA LYS A 250 0.25 -12.20 24.15
C LYS A 250 1.07 -12.09 22.88
N CYS A 251 1.47 -10.87 22.57
CA CYS A 251 2.47 -10.58 21.54
C CYS A 251 3.74 -10.05 22.16
N LYS A 252 4.83 -10.23 21.44
CA LYS A 252 6.13 -9.62 21.75
C LYS A 252 6.54 -8.74 20.57
N ASP A 253 6.89 -7.52 20.84
CA ASP A 253 7.48 -6.61 19.86
C ASP A 253 8.46 -5.63 20.54
N GLU A 254 9.10 -4.76 19.77
CA GLU A 254 10.09 -3.81 20.28
C GLU A 254 9.53 -2.77 21.26
N LYS A 255 8.23 -2.61 21.35
CA LYS A 255 7.56 -1.57 22.17
C LYS A 255 6.77 -2.14 23.33
N SER A 256 6.31 -3.40 23.22
CA SER A 256 5.40 -3.97 24.21
C SER A 256 5.50 -5.50 24.28
N ASP A 257 5.40 -6.03 25.49
CA ASP A 257 5.08 -7.41 25.77
C ASP A 257 3.71 -7.45 26.44
N GLY A 258 2.65 -7.63 25.63
CA GLY A 258 1.28 -7.45 26.12
C GLY A 258 0.21 -8.15 25.30
N SER A 259 -1.04 -7.99 25.71
CA SER A 259 -2.20 -8.54 25.02
C SER A 259 -2.47 -7.78 23.71
N LEU A 260 -2.88 -8.53 22.68
CA LEU A 260 -3.31 -7.94 21.41
C LEU A 260 -4.65 -7.22 21.58
N SER A 261 -4.81 -6.12 20.87
CA SER A 261 -6.04 -5.35 20.74
C SER A 261 -6.71 -5.58 19.39
N VAL A 262 -7.95 -5.16 19.24
CA VAL A 262 -8.67 -5.19 17.96
C VAL A 262 -7.93 -4.40 16.85
N LYS A 263 -7.14 -3.39 17.24
CA LYS A 263 -6.34 -2.56 16.32
C LYS A 263 -5.10 -3.27 15.78
N ASP A 264 -4.65 -4.33 16.46
CA ASP A 264 -3.49 -5.13 16.05
C ASP A 264 -3.83 -6.19 14.99
N ILE A 265 -5.14 -6.43 14.75
CA ILE A 265 -5.62 -7.47 13.85
C ILE A 265 -6.31 -6.84 12.66
N VAL A 266 -5.94 -7.26 11.46
CA VAL A 266 -6.59 -6.85 10.21
C VAL A 266 -7.18 -8.06 9.53
N VAL A 267 -8.44 -7.94 9.10
CA VAL A 267 -9.13 -8.99 8.33
C VAL A 267 -9.34 -8.48 6.90
N ILE A 268 -8.92 -9.27 5.91
CA ILE A 268 -8.93 -8.88 4.50
C ILE A 268 -9.73 -9.89 3.68
N SER A 269 -10.51 -9.39 2.71
CA SER A 269 -11.11 -10.23 1.67
C SER A 269 -11.08 -9.51 0.32
N PRO A 270 -11.02 -10.25 -0.81
CA PRO A 270 -11.17 -9.67 -2.14
C PRO A 270 -12.53 -9.01 -2.39
N PHE A 271 -13.58 -9.41 -1.65
CA PHE A 271 -14.96 -9.02 -1.93
C PHE A 271 -15.61 -8.23 -0.79
N ASN A 272 -16.36 -7.17 -1.16
CA ASN A 272 -17.08 -6.35 -0.20
C ASN A 272 -18.15 -7.16 0.58
N VAL A 273 -18.77 -8.16 -0.04
CA VAL A 273 -19.81 -8.99 0.61
C VAL A 273 -19.19 -9.75 1.79
N GLN A 274 -18.06 -10.44 1.56
CA GLN A 274 -17.35 -11.16 2.62
C GLN A 274 -16.80 -10.21 3.69
N ARG A 275 -16.21 -9.09 3.27
CA ARG A 275 -15.72 -8.08 4.20
C ARG A 275 -16.81 -7.56 5.13
N ASN A 276 -18.03 -7.32 4.59
CA ASN A 276 -19.17 -6.87 5.39
C ASN A 276 -19.61 -7.94 6.38
N LEU A 277 -19.68 -9.20 5.96
CA LEU A 277 -20.01 -10.33 6.84
C LEU A 277 -19.00 -10.40 8.01
N LEU A 278 -17.70 -10.42 7.71
CA LEU A 278 -16.64 -10.48 8.70
C LEU A 278 -16.68 -9.29 9.67
N TYR A 279 -16.89 -8.07 9.14
CA TYR A 279 -17.05 -6.89 9.98
C TYR A 279 -18.26 -6.98 10.90
N GLN A 280 -19.42 -7.38 10.37
CA GLN A 280 -20.66 -7.50 11.16
C GLN A 280 -20.52 -8.53 12.30
N ASN A 281 -19.95 -9.70 12.01
CA ASN A 281 -19.79 -10.76 13.00
C ASN A 281 -18.79 -10.37 14.08
N LEU A 282 -17.63 -9.86 13.69
CA LEU A 282 -16.58 -9.47 14.64
C LEU A 282 -16.92 -8.21 15.42
N SER A 283 -17.57 -7.20 14.80
CA SER A 283 -17.91 -5.96 15.49
C SER A 283 -19.00 -6.15 16.55
N LYS A 284 -19.96 -7.08 16.35
CA LYS A 284 -20.96 -7.45 17.35
C LYS A 284 -20.32 -8.07 18.60
N LYS A 285 -19.23 -8.83 18.41
CA LYS A 285 -18.59 -9.59 19.49
C LYS A 285 -17.50 -8.82 20.23
N TYR A 286 -16.80 -7.93 19.55
CA TYR A 286 -15.63 -7.25 20.12
C TYR A 286 -15.82 -5.73 20.20
N SER A 287 -15.81 -5.03 19.07
CA SER A 287 -15.90 -3.57 19.00
C SER A 287 -16.14 -3.10 17.58
N LYS A 288 -16.72 -1.90 17.42
CA LYS A 288 -16.80 -1.21 16.11
C LYS A 288 -15.41 -0.82 15.54
N GLU A 289 -14.37 -0.86 16.36
CA GLU A 289 -12.99 -0.61 15.95
C GLU A 289 -12.32 -1.80 15.25
N VAL A 290 -13.02 -2.94 15.08
CA VAL A 290 -12.56 -4.08 14.29
C VAL A 290 -12.24 -3.62 12.87
N ARG A 291 -11.09 -4.05 12.38
CA ARG A 291 -10.54 -3.66 11.08
C ARG A 291 -10.77 -4.75 10.06
N ALA A 292 -11.83 -4.60 9.26
CA ALA A 292 -12.11 -5.46 8.12
C ALA A 292 -12.16 -4.63 6.83
N ALA A 293 -11.36 -4.99 5.83
CA ALA A 293 -11.22 -4.22 4.61
C ALA A 293 -11.11 -5.11 3.36
N THR A 294 -11.36 -4.53 2.20
CA THR A 294 -10.92 -5.15 0.94
C THR A 294 -9.46 -4.82 0.68
N ILE A 295 -8.82 -5.62 -0.18
CA ILE A 295 -7.40 -5.43 -0.53
C ILE A 295 -7.15 -3.99 -1.03
N ASP A 296 -8.07 -3.44 -1.81
CA ASP A 296 -7.96 -2.08 -2.35
C ASP A 296 -8.06 -0.98 -1.28
N LYS A 297 -8.76 -1.24 -0.17
CA LYS A 297 -8.97 -0.26 0.90
C LYS A 297 -8.01 -0.40 2.08
N ILE A 298 -7.19 -1.45 2.10
CA ILE A 298 -6.25 -1.70 3.19
C ILE A 298 -4.89 -1.04 2.97
N GLN A 299 -4.67 -0.44 1.81
CA GLN A 299 -3.41 0.19 1.49
C GLN A 299 -3.05 1.28 2.53
N GLY A 300 -1.76 1.37 2.88
CA GLY A 300 -1.28 2.25 3.95
C GLY A 300 -1.50 1.74 5.38
N GLN A 301 -2.39 0.76 5.59
CA GLN A 301 -2.63 0.20 6.92
C GLN A 301 -1.72 -1.02 7.21
N GLU A 302 -1.54 -1.35 8.47
CA GLU A 302 -0.77 -2.52 8.92
C GLU A 302 -1.31 -3.06 10.24
N GLY A 303 -1.06 -4.32 10.52
CA GLY A 303 -1.42 -4.99 11.78
C GLY A 303 -0.40 -6.03 12.18
N LYS A 304 -0.35 -6.39 13.46
CA LYS A 304 0.53 -7.46 13.92
C LYS A 304 0.12 -8.80 13.30
N VAL A 305 -1.19 -9.03 13.19
CA VAL A 305 -1.77 -10.22 12.56
C VAL A 305 -2.70 -9.81 11.42
N VAL A 306 -2.57 -10.50 10.30
CA VAL A 306 -3.48 -10.37 9.16
C VAL A 306 -4.17 -11.71 8.90
N LEU A 307 -5.50 -11.68 8.78
CA LEU A 307 -6.32 -12.83 8.41
C LEU A 307 -6.94 -12.55 7.04
N ILE A 308 -6.68 -13.42 6.06
CA ILE A 308 -7.13 -13.26 4.67
C ILE A 308 -8.14 -14.34 4.35
N SER A 309 -9.36 -13.95 3.94
CA SER A 309 -10.45 -14.84 3.49
C SER A 309 -10.57 -14.74 1.97
N MET A 310 -10.25 -15.82 1.25
CA MET A 310 -10.31 -15.84 -0.21
C MET A 310 -11.70 -16.18 -0.75
N THR A 311 -12.56 -16.75 0.06
CA THR A 311 -14.00 -16.98 -0.16
C THR A 311 -14.42 -17.97 -1.26
N CYS A 312 -13.75 -17.98 -2.41
CA CYS A 312 -14.17 -18.78 -3.55
C CYS A 312 -13.88 -20.26 -3.37
N SER A 313 -14.83 -21.13 -3.78
CA SER A 313 -14.66 -22.58 -3.70
C SER A 313 -13.85 -23.15 -4.85
N ASP A 314 -13.96 -22.54 -6.03
CA ASP A 314 -13.24 -22.96 -7.24
C ASP A 314 -12.93 -21.79 -8.16
N ALA A 315 -12.02 -21.99 -9.11
CA ALA A 315 -11.55 -20.93 -9.99
C ALA A 315 -12.33 -20.83 -11.31
N GLU A 316 -13.20 -21.79 -11.64
CA GLU A 316 -14.01 -21.74 -12.86
C GLU A 316 -15.17 -20.74 -12.72
N ASN A 317 -15.64 -20.56 -11.50
CA ASN A 317 -16.77 -19.69 -11.15
C ASN A 317 -16.34 -18.39 -10.44
N LEU A 318 -15.12 -17.90 -10.68
CA LEU A 318 -14.68 -16.65 -10.09
C LEU A 318 -15.58 -15.48 -10.53
N PRO A 319 -16.06 -14.64 -9.58
CA PRO A 319 -16.90 -13.48 -9.89
C PRO A 319 -16.20 -12.39 -10.73
N ARG A 320 -14.88 -12.43 -10.76
CA ARG A 320 -14.02 -11.61 -11.60
C ARG A 320 -13.01 -12.50 -12.30
N ASN A 321 -12.31 -11.98 -13.30
CA ASN A 321 -11.32 -12.74 -14.03
C ASN A 321 -10.19 -13.23 -13.11
N LYS A 322 -9.48 -14.29 -13.53
CA LYS A 322 -8.37 -14.89 -12.78
C LYS A 322 -7.25 -13.88 -12.51
N LYS A 323 -6.97 -12.98 -13.46
CA LYS A 323 -5.95 -11.92 -13.32
C LYS A 323 -6.23 -11.00 -12.14
N PHE A 324 -7.49 -10.66 -11.90
CA PHE A 324 -7.87 -9.88 -10.71
C PHE A 324 -7.70 -10.68 -9.42
N PHE A 325 -8.20 -11.91 -9.38
CA PHE A 325 -8.25 -12.71 -8.15
C PHE A 325 -6.85 -13.17 -7.71
N PHE A 326 -6.04 -13.63 -8.66
CA PHE A 326 -4.66 -14.11 -8.43
C PHE A 326 -3.59 -13.05 -8.66
N SER A 327 -3.95 -11.77 -8.71
CA SER A 327 -3.01 -10.68 -8.92
C SER A 327 -1.83 -10.75 -7.96
N LYS A 328 -0.61 -10.74 -8.50
CA LYS A 328 0.66 -10.70 -7.76
C LYS A 328 0.69 -9.52 -6.78
N ASN A 329 0.29 -8.35 -7.25
CA ASN A 329 0.27 -7.11 -6.48
C ASN A 329 -0.75 -7.18 -5.33
N ARG A 330 -1.96 -7.73 -5.58
CA ARG A 330 -2.98 -7.91 -4.54
C ARG A 330 -2.53 -8.86 -3.45
N LEU A 331 -1.91 -9.97 -3.83
CA LEU A 331 -1.35 -10.93 -2.89
C LEU A 331 -0.24 -10.28 -2.05
N ASN A 332 0.69 -9.56 -2.69
CA ASN A 332 1.75 -8.83 -2.00
C ASN A 332 1.17 -7.84 -0.99
N VAL A 333 0.22 -6.98 -1.42
CA VAL A 333 -0.41 -6.00 -0.53
C VAL A 333 -1.10 -6.69 0.64
N ALA A 334 -1.89 -7.73 0.42
CA ALA A 334 -2.60 -8.42 1.48
C ALA A 334 -1.65 -9.01 2.54
N ILE A 335 -0.62 -9.73 2.10
CA ILE A 335 0.34 -10.38 3.01
C ILE A 335 1.24 -9.36 3.71
N SER A 336 1.74 -8.36 2.98
CA SER A 336 2.68 -7.36 3.51
C SER A 336 2.05 -6.36 4.48
N ARG A 337 0.73 -6.43 4.73
CA ARG A 337 0.09 -5.68 5.84
C ARG A 337 0.41 -6.26 7.21
N ALA A 338 0.87 -7.52 7.27
CA ALA A 338 1.25 -8.16 8.52
C ALA A 338 2.64 -7.70 8.99
N GLN A 339 2.79 -7.50 10.29
CA GLN A 339 4.09 -7.28 10.93
C GLN A 339 4.70 -8.62 11.40
N SER A 340 3.88 -9.54 11.90
CA SER A 340 4.33 -10.81 12.51
C SER A 340 3.75 -12.04 11.82
N VAL A 341 2.43 -12.12 11.66
CA VAL A 341 1.75 -13.32 11.14
C VAL A 341 0.70 -12.94 10.08
N SER A 342 0.73 -13.64 8.95
CA SER A 342 -0.33 -13.64 7.95
C SER A 342 -0.94 -15.04 7.83
N VAL A 343 -2.26 -15.16 7.97
CA VAL A 343 -3.00 -16.41 7.81
C VAL A 343 -3.94 -16.29 6.64
N ILE A 344 -3.81 -17.18 5.66
CA ILE A 344 -4.61 -17.18 4.44
C ILE A 344 -5.51 -18.40 4.44
N LEU A 345 -6.83 -18.17 4.39
CA LEU A 345 -7.83 -19.20 4.22
C LEU A 345 -8.21 -19.26 2.74
N PHE A 346 -8.09 -20.41 2.13
CA PHE A 346 -8.63 -20.63 0.78
C PHE A 346 -8.88 -22.11 0.48
N ASN A 347 -9.80 -22.36 -0.47
CA ASN A 347 -10.10 -23.70 -0.92
C ASN A 347 -9.01 -24.19 -1.90
N PRO A 348 -8.42 -25.40 -1.70
CA PRO A 348 -7.41 -25.96 -2.59
C PRO A 348 -7.87 -26.09 -4.05
N ASN A 349 -9.18 -26.26 -4.28
CA ASN A 349 -9.75 -26.34 -5.63
C ASN A 349 -9.51 -25.09 -6.48
N LEU A 350 -9.22 -23.94 -5.85
CA LEU A 350 -8.80 -22.73 -6.56
C LEU A 350 -7.51 -22.94 -7.38
N LEU A 351 -6.64 -23.86 -6.98
CA LEU A 351 -5.40 -24.18 -7.68
C LEU A 351 -5.55 -25.24 -8.77
N LEU A 352 -6.71 -25.89 -8.88
CA LEU A 352 -7.02 -26.89 -9.91
C LEU A 352 -7.55 -26.27 -11.20
N SER A 353 -7.55 -24.97 -11.31
CA SER A 353 -8.05 -24.22 -12.46
C SER A 353 -7.21 -24.43 -13.72
N SER A 354 -7.89 -24.62 -14.87
CA SER A 354 -7.24 -24.56 -16.17
C SER A 354 -6.78 -23.14 -16.48
N CYS A 355 -5.51 -22.95 -16.85
CA CYS A 355 -4.99 -21.68 -17.33
C CYS A 355 -5.04 -21.66 -18.85
N ARG A 356 -5.57 -20.58 -19.44
CA ARG A 356 -5.67 -20.39 -20.90
C ARG A 356 -4.52 -19.57 -21.45
N GLU A 357 -3.90 -18.75 -20.63
CA GLU A 357 -2.82 -17.83 -20.99
C GLU A 357 -1.59 -18.06 -20.11
N ILE A 358 -0.39 -17.79 -20.64
CA ILE A 358 0.88 -17.89 -19.90
C ILE A 358 0.87 -16.98 -18.66
N GLU A 359 0.23 -15.82 -18.77
CA GLU A 359 0.09 -14.89 -17.66
C GLU A 359 -0.72 -15.48 -16.49
N GLU A 360 -1.83 -16.16 -16.79
CA GLU A 360 -2.61 -16.88 -15.78
C GLU A 360 -1.78 -17.96 -15.09
N MET A 361 -0.96 -18.71 -15.84
CA MET A 361 -0.04 -19.71 -15.26
C MET A 361 0.97 -19.06 -14.30
N LYS A 362 1.55 -17.91 -14.68
CA LYS A 362 2.48 -17.16 -13.81
C LYS A 362 1.79 -16.72 -12.51
N LEU A 363 0.56 -16.23 -12.59
CA LEU A 363 -0.20 -15.79 -11.42
C LEU A 363 -0.53 -16.95 -10.49
N MET A 364 -0.99 -18.08 -11.04
CA MET A 364 -1.26 -19.30 -10.27
C MET A 364 0.00 -19.84 -9.59
N ASN A 365 1.14 -19.83 -10.28
CA ASN A 365 2.42 -20.27 -9.72
C ASN A 365 2.82 -19.48 -8.47
N ASN A 366 2.47 -18.19 -8.36
CA ASN A 366 2.73 -17.42 -7.16
C ASN A 366 1.94 -17.93 -5.93
N PHE A 367 0.72 -18.43 -6.13
CA PHE A 367 -0.03 -19.11 -5.07
C PHE A 367 0.54 -20.48 -4.74
N CYS A 368 1.01 -21.24 -5.73
CA CYS A 368 1.72 -22.51 -5.49
C CYS A 368 2.98 -22.29 -4.65
N LYS A 369 3.79 -21.27 -4.95
CA LYS A 369 4.96 -20.90 -4.13
C LYS A 369 4.60 -20.59 -2.67
N LEU A 370 3.41 -20.05 -2.41
CA LEU A 370 2.93 -19.83 -1.05
C LEU A 370 2.78 -21.13 -0.26
N LEU A 371 2.32 -22.22 -0.93
CA LEU A 371 2.17 -23.52 -0.31
C LEU A 371 3.53 -24.18 -0.06
N ASP A 372 4.44 -24.12 -1.04
CA ASP A 372 5.79 -24.67 -0.93
C ASP A 372 6.58 -24.00 0.20
N PHE A 373 6.44 -22.67 0.35
CA PHE A 373 7.09 -21.93 1.43
C PHE A 373 6.69 -22.42 2.84
N LYS A 374 5.49 -22.98 3.01
CA LYS A 374 5.05 -23.59 4.26
C LYS A 374 5.77 -24.90 4.54
N ILE A 375 6.03 -25.73 3.50
CA ILE A 375 6.64 -27.04 3.63
C ILE A 375 8.09 -26.90 4.13
N ASP A 376 8.83 -25.93 3.63
CA ASP A 376 10.24 -25.69 3.98
C ASP A 376 10.46 -25.06 5.37
N ASN A 377 9.40 -24.58 6.02
CA ASN A 377 9.49 -23.88 7.32
C ASN A 377 8.79 -24.62 8.48
N ASN A 378 8.36 -25.88 8.28
CA ASN A 378 7.94 -26.82 9.31
C ASN A 378 9.05 -27.82 9.62
#